data_db1e5f8fed6882224703a55b465d9a68
#
_entry.id   db1e5f8fed6882224703a55b465d9a68
#
_cell.length_a   1.000
_cell.length_b   1.000
_cell.length_c   1.000
_cell.angle_alpha   90.00
_cell.angle_beta   90.00
_cell.angle_gamma   90.00
#
_symmetry.space_group_name_H-M   'P 1'
#
loop_
_entity.id
_entity.type
_entity.pdbx_description
1 polymer ?
#
loop_
_entity_poly.entity_id
_entity_poly.type
_entity_poly.pdbx_seq_one_letter_code
_entity_poly.pdbx_strand_id
1 'polypeptide(L)'
;MKKVLDKLFVILPFEKPFYDKHSMEVEYPGNPLLDEISHYSATQNKEEFLKEHNLGAKPIIALLPGSRTQEIKKMLPLQLSLVEKFPEFDFVVAGVSTHSPEFYSQYMEDSNAKLIYNNTYSILNSSHAAIVTSGTATLETALFNVPEVVCYKANPLSFILGKYLVKIRFISLVNLILDSPVVVELLQDLCNRDDLEKEFRKITFDENNRVEMRYMFGKLRNILGNAGASANIAKYIVEDLRK
;
A
#
# COMPACT_ATOMS: atom_id res chain seq x y z
N MET A 1 -5.91 14.08 24.95
CA MET A 1 -6.23 12.64 24.88
C MET A 1 -6.34 12.01 26.26
N LYS A 2 -5.32 11.95 27.14
CA LYS A 2 -5.36 11.29 28.47
C LYS A 2 -6.59 11.59 29.37
N LYS A 3 -7.22 12.76 29.23
CA LYS A 3 -8.35 13.20 30.10
C LYS A 3 -9.74 12.87 29.55
N VAL A 4 -9.83 12.31 28.31
CA VAL A 4 -11.09 12.16 27.60
C VAL A 4 -11.24 10.80 26.91
N LEU A 5 -10.27 9.92 27.06
CA LEU A 5 -10.32 8.55 26.53
C LEU A 5 -10.21 7.56 27.67
N ASP A 6 -11.14 6.64 27.74
CA ASP A 6 -11.10 5.51 28.67
C ASP A 6 -10.15 4.44 28.16
N LYS A 7 -10.14 4.18 26.84
CA LYS A 7 -9.22 3.25 26.17
C LYS A 7 -8.78 3.77 24.81
N LEU A 8 -7.57 3.36 24.40
CA LEU A 8 -7.05 3.63 23.05
C LEU A 8 -6.50 2.33 22.46
N PHE A 9 -7.05 1.94 21.31
CA PHE A 9 -6.53 0.84 20.51
C PHE A 9 -5.68 1.38 19.37
N VAL A 10 -4.49 0.84 19.22
CA VAL A 10 -3.56 1.16 18.13
C VAL A 10 -3.49 0.00 17.14
N ILE A 11 -3.23 0.30 15.88
CA ILE A 11 -3.25 -0.69 14.79
C ILE A 11 -1.87 -0.99 14.22
N LEU A 12 -0.83 -0.24 14.66
CA LEU A 12 0.55 -0.46 14.24
C LEU A 12 1.43 -0.80 15.45
N PRO A 13 2.32 -1.81 15.34
CA PRO A 13 3.10 -2.30 16.48
C PRO A 13 4.00 -1.25 17.13
N PHE A 14 4.54 -0.31 16.33
CA PHE A 14 5.43 0.74 16.82
C PHE A 14 4.71 1.87 17.58
N GLU A 15 3.38 1.93 17.52
CA GLU A 15 2.61 2.96 18.23
C GLU A 15 2.61 2.70 19.74
N LYS A 16 2.62 1.43 20.19
CA LYS A 16 2.65 1.11 21.61
C LYS A 16 3.89 1.70 22.31
N PRO A 17 5.13 1.44 21.88
CA PRO A 17 6.32 2.08 22.44
C PRO A 17 6.32 3.62 22.34
N PHE A 18 5.68 4.17 21.31
CA PHE A 18 5.53 5.61 21.18
C PHE A 18 4.63 6.20 22.28
N TYR A 19 3.46 5.61 22.52
CA TYR A 19 2.52 6.05 23.55
C TYR A 19 3.06 5.80 24.97
N ASP A 20 3.81 4.72 25.20
CA ASP A 20 4.47 4.43 26.47
C ASP A 20 5.43 5.54 26.89
N LYS A 21 6.24 6.09 25.96
CA LYS A 21 7.11 7.25 26.21
C LYS A 21 6.35 8.48 26.67
N HIS A 22 5.08 8.59 26.32
CA HIS A 22 4.19 9.67 26.76
C HIS A 22 3.34 9.27 27.98
N SER A 23 3.66 8.14 28.65
CA SER A 23 2.93 7.58 29.79
C SER A 23 1.43 7.43 29.47
N MET A 24 1.09 7.00 28.28
CA MET A 24 -0.27 6.74 27.82
C MET A 24 -0.41 5.26 27.52
N GLU A 25 -1.27 4.60 28.29
CA GLU A 25 -1.55 3.18 28.11
C GLU A 25 -2.38 2.97 26.84
N VAL A 26 -1.94 2.05 25.98
CA VAL A 26 -2.65 1.68 24.75
C VAL A 26 -2.59 0.17 24.55
N GLU A 27 -3.60 -0.36 23.87
CA GLU A 27 -3.67 -1.77 23.51
C GLU A 27 -3.41 -1.95 22.00
N TYR A 28 -2.61 -2.96 21.66
CA TYR A 28 -2.42 -3.41 20.28
C TYR A 28 -3.10 -4.78 20.10
N PRO A 29 -4.36 -4.81 19.63
CA PRO A 29 -5.13 -6.05 19.46
C PRO A 29 -4.79 -6.80 18.16
N GLY A 30 -3.92 -6.26 17.32
CA GLY A 30 -3.56 -6.72 15.99
C GLY A 30 -3.84 -5.66 14.92
N ASN A 31 -3.56 -6.00 13.66
CA ASN A 31 -3.80 -5.10 12.54
C ASN A 31 -5.04 -5.53 11.74
N PRO A 32 -6.09 -4.67 11.59
CA PRO A 32 -7.33 -5.01 10.89
C PRO A 32 -7.16 -5.40 9.41
N LEU A 33 -6.10 -4.96 8.73
CA LEU A 33 -5.83 -5.37 7.35
C LEU A 33 -5.61 -6.89 7.22
N LEU A 34 -5.13 -7.54 8.28
CA LEU A 34 -4.98 -9.00 8.27
C LEU A 34 -6.34 -9.71 8.28
N ASP A 35 -7.34 -9.13 8.94
CA ASP A 35 -8.72 -9.65 8.93
C ASP A 35 -9.30 -9.54 7.52
N GLU A 36 -9.20 -8.37 6.90
CA GLU A 36 -9.68 -8.09 5.55
C GLU A 36 -9.03 -8.99 4.49
N ILE A 37 -7.69 -9.13 4.53
CA ILE A 37 -6.95 -9.97 3.58
C ILE A 37 -7.28 -11.45 3.79
N SER A 38 -7.46 -11.89 5.02
CA SER A 38 -7.85 -13.27 5.34
C SER A 38 -9.26 -13.57 4.80
N HIS A 39 -10.20 -12.64 4.99
CA HIS A 39 -11.55 -12.76 4.46
C HIS A 39 -11.55 -12.80 2.92
N TYR A 40 -10.83 -11.88 2.28
CA TYR A 40 -10.66 -11.86 0.82
C TYR A 40 -10.11 -13.19 0.30
N SER A 41 -9.03 -13.71 0.89
CA SER A 41 -8.38 -14.95 0.45
C SER A 41 -9.29 -16.18 0.54
N ALA A 42 -10.27 -16.16 1.43
CA ALA A 42 -11.24 -17.24 1.58
C ALA A 42 -12.38 -17.19 0.56
N THR A 43 -12.64 -16.04 -0.08
CA THR A 43 -13.85 -15.81 -0.89
C THR A 43 -13.59 -15.56 -2.37
N GLN A 44 -12.35 -15.30 -2.79
CA GLN A 44 -12.05 -14.85 -4.15
C GLN A 44 -11.37 -15.90 -5.02
N ASN A 45 -11.75 -15.90 -6.31
CA ASN A 45 -11.18 -16.77 -7.33
C ASN A 45 -10.31 -15.96 -8.31
N LYS A 46 -9.00 -16.17 -8.25
CA LYS A 46 -8.03 -15.50 -9.13
C LYS A 46 -8.26 -15.78 -10.61
N GLU A 47 -8.58 -17.01 -10.97
CA GLU A 47 -8.78 -17.41 -12.38
C GLU A 47 -9.99 -16.71 -12.99
N GLU A 48 -11.07 -16.58 -12.21
CA GLU A 48 -12.28 -15.89 -12.62
C GLU A 48 -12.00 -14.40 -12.85
N PHE A 49 -11.31 -13.74 -11.92
CA PHE A 49 -10.88 -12.35 -12.07
C PHE A 49 -10.02 -12.11 -13.33
N LEU A 50 -9.04 -12.98 -13.58
CA LEU A 50 -8.19 -12.88 -14.77
C LEU A 50 -8.98 -13.03 -16.06
N LYS A 51 -9.92 -13.97 -16.09
CA LYS A 51 -10.79 -14.22 -17.26
C LYS A 51 -11.75 -13.06 -17.51
N GLU A 52 -12.42 -12.57 -16.48
CA GLU A 52 -13.36 -11.44 -16.57
C GLU A 52 -12.70 -10.19 -17.16
N HIS A 53 -11.46 -9.92 -16.78
CA HIS A 53 -10.74 -8.72 -17.22
C HIS A 53 -9.80 -8.95 -18.40
N ASN A 54 -9.83 -10.15 -19.05
CA ASN A 54 -8.92 -10.53 -20.13
C ASN A 54 -7.45 -10.30 -19.77
N LEU A 55 -7.05 -10.75 -18.58
CA LEU A 55 -5.70 -10.69 -18.03
C LEU A 55 -5.07 -12.08 -17.97
N GLY A 56 -3.75 -12.12 -17.68
CA GLY A 56 -3.02 -13.37 -17.41
C GLY A 56 -2.20 -13.91 -18.58
N ALA A 57 -2.28 -13.30 -19.77
CA ALA A 57 -1.37 -13.62 -20.88
C ALA A 57 0.04 -13.06 -20.62
N LYS A 58 0.13 -11.95 -19.90
CA LYS A 58 1.37 -11.29 -19.47
C LYS A 58 1.40 -11.12 -17.96
N PRO A 59 2.59 -10.98 -17.34
CA PRO A 59 2.67 -10.61 -15.93
C PRO A 59 2.00 -9.25 -15.68
N ILE A 60 1.28 -9.12 -14.58
CA ILE A 60 0.51 -7.92 -14.25
C ILE A 60 1.33 -6.98 -13.38
N ILE A 61 1.32 -5.70 -13.72
CA ILE A 61 1.83 -4.61 -12.91
C ILE A 61 0.66 -3.82 -12.33
N ALA A 62 0.53 -3.80 -11.01
CA ALA A 62 -0.47 -2.98 -10.34
C ALA A 62 -0.02 -1.51 -10.28
N LEU A 63 -0.88 -0.60 -10.70
CA LEU A 63 -0.72 0.84 -10.53
C LEU A 63 -1.73 1.32 -9.50
N LEU A 64 -1.25 1.75 -8.32
CA LEU A 64 -2.06 2.27 -7.24
C LEU A 64 -1.80 3.78 -7.09
N PRO A 65 -2.51 4.63 -7.85
CA PRO A 65 -2.24 6.07 -7.90
C PRO A 65 -2.72 6.85 -6.67
N GLY A 66 -3.33 6.17 -5.70
CA GLY A 66 -3.94 6.75 -4.53
C GLY A 66 -5.47 6.85 -4.64
N SER A 67 -6.08 7.38 -3.59
CA SER A 67 -7.55 7.53 -3.50
C SER A 67 -8.02 8.98 -3.57
N ARG A 68 -7.12 9.95 -3.36
CA ARG A 68 -7.46 11.37 -3.37
C ARG A 68 -7.19 11.98 -4.74
N THR A 69 -8.06 12.90 -5.15
CA THR A 69 -7.93 13.62 -6.45
C THR A 69 -6.53 14.17 -6.70
N GLN A 70 -5.90 14.77 -5.71
CA GLN A 70 -4.55 15.36 -5.85
C GLN A 70 -3.45 14.31 -5.98
N GLU A 71 -3.62 13.15 -5.35
CA GLU A 71 -2.70 12.01 -5.47
C GLU A 71 -2.77 11.45 -6.89
N ILE A 72 -3.98 11.11 -7.35
CA ILE A 72 -4.21 10.53 -8.68
C ILE A 72 -3.68 11.47 -9.77
N LYS A 73 -4.01 12.77 -9.72
CA LYS A 73 -3.52 13.79 -10.69
C LYS A 73 -2.00 13.83 -10.83
N LYS A 74 -1.28 13.59 -9.74
CA LYS A 74 0.19 13.65 -9.74
C LYS A 74 0.84 12.30 -10.05
N MET A 75 0.27 11.21 -9.53
CA MET A 75 0.90 9.89 -9.57
C MET A 75 0.51 9.10 -10.81
N LEU A 76 -0.76 9.15 -11.25
CA LEU A 76 -1.22 8.35 -12.38
C LEU A 76 -0.44 8.64 -13.67
N PRO A 77 -0.22 9.91 -14.10
CA PRO A 77 0.58 10.18 -15.30
C PRO A 77 2.04 9.69 -15.19
N LEU A 78 2.61 9.73 -13.98
CA LEU A 78 3.95 9.23 -13.74
C LEU A 78 3.98 7.69 -13.85
N GLN A 79 3.03 6.99 -13.24
CA GLN A 79 2.93 5.54 -13.28
C GLN A 79 2.67 5.04 -14.71
N LEU A 80 1.79 5.70 -15.45
CA LEU A 80 1.48 5.38 -16.85
C LEU A 80 2.66 5.58 -17.81
N SER A 81 3.66 6.40 -17.45
CA SER A 81 4.85 6.60 -18.29
C SER A 81 5.69 5.34 -18.53
N LEU A 82 5.42 4.27 -17.79
CA LEU A 82 6.08 2.96 -17.95
C LEU A 82 5.39 2.07 -18.98
N VAL A 83 4.10 2.29 -19.26
CA VAL A 83 3.26 1.35 -20.04
C VAL A 83 3.84 1.09 -21.42
N GLU A 84 4.19 2.15 -22.16
CA GLU A 84 4.76 2.01 -23.51
C GLU A 84 6.20 1.45 -23.52
N LYS A 85 6.95 1.69 -22.43
CA LYS A 85 8.34 1.24 -22.31
C LYS A 85 8.46 -0.25 -22.01
N PHE A 86 7.42 -0.86 -21.46
CA PHE A 86 7.41 -2.25 -20.99
C PHE A 86 6.19 -3.02 -21.50
N PRO A 87 6.09 -3.21 -22.84
CA PRO A 87 4.94 -3.88 -23.46
C PRO A 87 4.81 -5.36 -23.12
N GLU A 88 5.81 -5.96 -22.48
CA GLU A 88 5.79 -7.33 -21.97
C GLU A 88 4.90 -7.52 -20.73
N PHE A 89 4.42 -6.43 -20.09
CA PHE A 89 3.54 -6.47 -18.95
C PHE A 89 2.12 -5.98 -19.28
N ASP A 90 1.14 -6.48 -18.54
CA ASP A 90 -0.20 -5.91 -18.46
C ASP A 90 -0.27 -4.93 -17.27
N PHE A 91 -0.43 -3.63 -17.56
CA PHE A 91 -0.57 -2.62 -16.51
C PHE A 91 -2.03 -2.44 -16.13
N VAL A 92 -2.32 -2.51 -14.82
CA VAL A 92 -3.68 -2.39 -14.28
C VAL A 92 -3.75 -1.30 -13.24
N VAL A 93 -4.55 -0.28 -13.52
CA VAL A 93 -4.83 0.83 -12.60
C VAL A 93 -5.93 0.41 -11.64
N ALA A 94 -5.65 0.47 -10.35
CA ALA A 94 -6.65 0.28 -9.29
C ALA A 94 -7.47 1.57 -9.11
N GLY A 95 -8.64 1.60 -9.73
CA GLY A 95 -9.58 2.72 -9.63
C GLY A 95 -10.41 2.67 -8.35
N VAL A 96 -10.76 3.85 -7.83
CA VAL A 96 -11.67 4.00 -6.69
C VAL A 96 -12.99 4.63 -7.15
N SER A 97 -14.12 4.14 -6.66
CA SER A 97 -15.47 4.57 -7.07
C SER A 97 -15.84 6.02 -6.70
N THR A 98 -15.01 6.68 -5.88
CA THR A 98 -15.16 8.11 -5.58
C THR A 98 -14.83 9.01 -6.77
N HIS A 99 -14.24 8.46 -7.84
CA HIS A 99 -13.90 9.16 -9.09
C HIS A 99 -14.54 8.43 -10.26
N SER A 100 -15.11 9.20 -11.20
CA SER A 100 -15.79 8.64 -12.38
C SER A 100 -14.79 8.09 -13.42
N PRO A 101 -15.26 7.25 -14.37
CA PRO A 101 -14.43 6.79 -15.49
C PRO A 101 -13.83 7.94 -16.31
N GLU A 102 -14.57 9.01 -16.52
CA GLU A 102 -14.13 10.20 -17.27
C GLU A 102 -12.98 10.91 -16.56
N PHE A 103 -12.94 10.85 -15.21
CA PHE A 103 -11.82 11.40 -14.46
C PHE A 103 -10.51 10.64 -14.71
N TYR A 104 -10.58 9.32 -14.88
CA TYR A 104 -9.38 8.52 -15.21
C TYR A 104 -9.04 8.59 -16.70
N SER A 105 -10.05 8.59 -17.59
CA SER A 105 -9.83 8.57 -19.05
C SER A 105 -8.98 9.72 -19.54
N GLN A 106 -9.12 10.93 -18.98
CA GLN A 106 -8.30 12.09 -19.32
C GLN A 106 -6.77 11.86 -19.16
N TYR A 107 -6.36 10.85 -18.38
CA TYR A 107 -4.96 10.47 -18.19
C TYR A 107 -4.57 9.23 -18.97
N MET A 108 -5.55 8.44 -19.44
CA MET A 108 -5.36 7.11 -19.99
C MET A 108 -5.66 7.02 -21.50
N GLU A 109 -6.05 8.13 -22.17
CA GLU A 109 -6.46 8.13 -23.60
C GLU A 109 -5.42 7.45 -24.51
N ASP A 110 -4.13 7.70 -24.27
CA ASP A 110 -3.03 7.17 -25.06
C ASP A 110 -2.35 5.96 -24.38
N SER A 111 -2.99 5.33 -23.40
CA SER A 111 -2.37 4.27 -22.62
C SER A 111 -3.07 2.93 -22.80
N ASN A 112 -2.29 1.86 -23.00
CA ASN A 112 -2.79 0.48 -23.01
C ASN A 112 -3.04 -0.11 -21.62
N ALA A 113 -2.94 0.68 -20.56
CA ALA A 113 -3.27 0.22 -19.22
C ALA A 113 -4.78 -0.01 -19.05
N LYS A 114 -5.15 -1.02 -18.27
CA LYS A 114 -6.55 -1.29 -17.92
C LYS A 114 -6.93 -0.60 -16.63
N LEU A 115 -8.15 -0.08 -16.55
CA LEU A 115 -8.72 0.49 -15.34
C LEU A 115 -9.73 -0.49 -14.75
N ILE A 116 -9.52 -0.90 -13.50
CA ILE A 116 -10.41 -1.82 -12.78
C ILE A 116 -10.78 -1.16 -11.44
N TYR A 117 -12.08 -1.06 -11.18
CA TYR A 117 -12.61 -0.40 -9.99
C TYR A 117 -12.85 -1.37 -8.85
N ASN A 118 -12.58 -0.91 -7.63
CA ASN A 118 -12.93 -1.58 -6.36
C ASN A 118 -12.43 -3.03 -6.23
N ASN A 119 -11.39 -3.39 -6.96
CA ASN A 119 -10.80 -4.73 -7.00
C ASN A 119 -9.32 -4.74 -6.65
N THR A 120 -8.87 -3.80 -5.78
CA THR A 120 -7.46 -3.64 -5.42
C THR A 120 -6.82 -4.95 -4.97
N TYR A 121 -7.51 -5.73 -4.15
CA TYR A 121 -6.99 -7.01 -3.65
C TYR A 121 -6.87 -8.08 -4.73
N SER A 122 -7.83 -8.15 -5.66
CA SER A 122 -7.75 -9.08 -6.81
C SER A 122 -6.61 -8.70 -7.76
N ILE A 123 -6.41 -7.39 -7.98
CA ILE A 123 -5.29 -6.86 -8.74
C ILE A 123 -3.97 -7.26 -8.06
N LEU A 124 -3.81 -6.97 -6.77
CA LEU A 124 -2.59 -7.29 -6.00
C LEU A 124 -2.32 -8.80 -5.96
N ASN A 125 -3.34 -9.62 -5.68
CA ASN A 125 -3.21 -11.08 -5.64
C ASN A 125 -2.77 -11.69 -6.99
N SER A 126 -2.95 -10.94 -8.08
CA SER A 126 -2.60 -11.37 -9.44
C SER A 126 -1.33 -10.70 -9.95
N SER A 127 -0.77 -9.74 -9.22
CA SER A 127 0.33 -8.89 -9.70
C SER A 127 1.70 -9.52 -9.52
N HIS A 128 2.55 -9.22 -10.48
CA HIS A 128 3.98 -9.54 -10.48
C HIS A 128 4.79 -8.50 -9.67
N ALA A 129 4.43 -7.24 -9.82
CA ALA A 129 5.00 -6.10 -9.08
C ALA A 129 3.97 -4.95 -9.01
N ALA A 130 4.23 -3.93 -8.19
CA ALA A 130 3.35 -2.80 -8.02
C ALA A 130 4.09 -1.46 -7.94
N ILE A 131 3.42 -0.38 -8.41
CA ILE A 131 3.83 1.00 -8.16
C ILE A 131 2.75 1.65 -7.33
N VAL A 132 3.12 2.05 -6.11
CA VAL A 132 2.16 2.39 -5.06
C VAL A 132 2.37 3.82 -4.58
N THR A 133 1.30 4.60 -4.54
CA THR A 133 1.31 5.89 -3.84
C THR A 133 1.33 5.64 -2.33
N SER A 134 2.22 6.35 -1.62
CA SER A 134 2.38 6.17 -0.18
C SER A 134 1.07 6.31 0.59
N GLY A 135 0.77 5.33 1.43
CA GLY A 135 -0.45 5.21 2.24
C GLY A 135 -0.58 3.78 2.79
N THR A 136 -1.78 3.41 3.21
CA THR A 136 -2.09 2.04 3.66
C THR A 136 -1.89 1.00 2.55
N ALA A 137 -2.03 1.42 1.29
CA ALA A 137 -1.83 0.56 0.12
C ALA A 137 -0.43 -0.07 0.06
N THR A 138 0.60 0.57 0.61
CA THR A 138 1.95 -0.02 0.70
C THR A 138 1.94 -1.26 1.61
N LEU A 139 1.26 -1.20 2.73
CA LEU A 139 1.14 -2.33 3.64
C LEU A 139 0.29 -3.46 3.03
N GLU A 140 -0.80 -3.11 2.36
CA GLU A 140 -1.65 -4.07 1.64
C GLU A 140 -0.84 -4.80 0.57
N THR A 141 -0.08 -4.07 -0.26
CA THR A 141 0.79 -4.63 -1.31
C THR A 141 1.81 -5.61 -0.75
N ALA A 142 2.50 -5.24 0.33
CA ALA A 142 3.45 -6.11 1.00
C ALA A 142 2.80 -7.37 1.60
N LEU A 143 1.58 -7.25 2.14
CA LEU A 143 0.82 -8.38 2.69
C LEU A 143 0.33 -9.36 1.61
N PHE A 144 0.13 -8.90 0.37
CA PHE A 144 -0.05 -9.75 -0.81
C PHE A 144 1.28 -10.29 -1.37
N ASN A 145 2.40 -10.01 -0.72
CA ASN A 145 3.74 -10.47 -1.13
C ASN A 145 4.17 -9.98 -2.52
N VAL A 146 3.71 -8.80 -2.92
CA VAL A 146 3.97 -8.17 -4.22
C VAL A 146 5.12 -7.17 -4.09
N PRO A 147 6.27 -7.34 -4.79
CA PRO A 147 7.34 -6.36 -4.81
C PRO A 147 6.85 -4.99 -5.29
N GLU A 148 7.27 -3.92 -4.62
CA GLU A 148 6.74 -2.60 -4.88
C GLU A 148 7.78 -1.48 -4.87
N VAL A 149 7.48 -0.39 -5.59
CA VAL A 149 8.10 0.93 -5.47
C VAL A 149 7.07 1.91 -4.95
N VAL A 150 7.45 2.66 -3.93
CA VAL A 150 6.57 3.65 -3.30
C VAL A 150 6.85 5.04 -3.87
N CYS A 151 5.81 5.71 -4.35
CA CYS A 151 5.87 7.06 -4.91
C CYS A 151 5.11 8.04 -4.01
N TYR A 152 5.67 9.25 -3.83
CA TYR A 152 4.98 10.29 -3.08
C TYR A 152 5.41 11.70 -3.49
N LYS A 153 4.43 12.54 -3.81
CA LYS A 153 4.60 13.98 -4.06
C LYS A 153 3.62 14.79 -3.20
N ALA A 154 4.08 15.28 -2.06
CA ALA A 154 3.32 16.23 -1.25
C ALA A 154 3.26 17.62 -1.89
N ASN A 155 2.44 18.50 -1.34
CA ASN A 155 2.60 19.92 -1.56
C ASN A 155 3.95 20.35 -0.97
N PRO A 156 4.79 21.14 -1.70
CA PRO A 156 6.13 21.53 -1.23
C PRO A 156 6.16 22.15 0.15
N LEU A 157 5.20 23.03 0.46
CA LEU A 157 5.10 23.66 1.78
C LEU A 157 4.83 22.65 2.89
N SER A 158 3.88 21.72 2.66
CA SER A 158 3.55 20.68 3.64
C SER A 158 4.70 19.70 3.85
N PHE A 159 5.47 19.41 2.80
CA PHE A 159 6.64 18.54 2.89
C PHE A 159 7.76 19.17 3.70
N ILE A 160 8.07 20.46 3.45
CA ILE A 160 9.10 21.22 4.19
C ILE A 160 8.72 21.30 5.66
N LEU A 161 7.47 21.67 5.97
CA LEU A 161 6.98 21.73 7.37
C LEU A 161 7.03 20.35 8.04
N GLY A 162 6.61 19.30 7.35
CA GLY A 162 6.66 17.93 7.86
C GLY A 162 8.09 17.48 8.16
N LYS A 163 9.04 17.76 7.27
CA LYS A 163 10.46 17.41 7.44
C LYS A 163 11.11 18.11 8.64
N TYR A 164 10.70 19.36 8.93
CA TYR A 164 11.22 20.12 10.10
C TYR A 164 10.54 19.73 11.42
N LEU A 165 9.24 19.42 11.37
CA LEU A 165 8.44 19.14 12.58
C LEU A 165 8.52 17.67 13.01
N VAL A 166 8.68 16.74 12.07
CA VAL A 166 8.70 15.32 12.36
C VAL A 166 9.92 14.69 11.70
N LYS A 167 10.85 14.18 12.52
CA LYS A 167 12.02 13.43 12.06
C LYS A 167 11.60 12.01 11.65
N ILE A 168 10.75 11.91 10.62
CA ILE A 168 10.35 10.60 10.07
C ILE A 168 11.46 10.11 9.15
N ARG A 169 11.95 8.90 9.40
CA ARG A 169 12.97 8.24 8.58
C ARG A 169 12.39 7.65 7.29
N PHE A 170 11.16 7.16 7.35
CA PHE A 170 10.44 6.50 6.27
C PHE A 170 9.01 7.02 6.18
N ILE A 171 8.37 6.90 5.00
CA ILE A 171 6.96 7.29 4.81
C ILE A 171 6.04 6.09 4.51
N SER A 172 6.58 4.98 4.01
CA SER A 172 5.80 3.75 3.82
C SER A 172 5.63 3.01 5.14
N LEU A 173 4.46 2.43 5.35
CA LEU A 173 4.21 1.62 6.55
C LEU A 173 5.12 0.38 6.60
N VAL A 174 5.51 -0.17 5.46
CA VAL A 174 6.45 -1.30 5.37
C VAL A 174 7.78 -0.95 6.03
N ASN A 175 8.41 0.12 5.57
CA ASN A 175 9.72 0.54 6.09
C ASN A 175 9.63 1.02 7.55
N LEU A 176 8.52 1.68 7.93
CA LEU A 176 8.29 2.12 9.31
C LEU A 176 8.15 0.95 10.29
N ILE A 177 7.41 -0.08 9.93
CA ILE A 177 7.19 -1.26 10.79
C ILE A 177 8.47 -2.09 10.90
N LEU A 178 9.21 -2.23 9.80
CA LEU A 178 10.46 -3.00 9.76
C LEU A 178 11.68 -2.21 10.24
N ASP A 179 11.55 -0.88 10.45
CA ASP A 179 12.64 0.07 10.71
C ASP A 179 13.84 -0.12 9.75
N SER A 180 13.53 -0.41 8.49
CA SER A 180 14.51 -0.77 7.45
C SER A 180 14.04 -0.31 6.07
N PRO A 181 14.95 0.10 5.14
CA PRO A 181 14.61 0.51 3.79
C PRO A 181 14.36 -0.71 2.88
N VAL A 182 13.29 -1.45 3.12
CA VAL A 182 12.91 -2.65 2.37
C VAL A 182 12.33 -2.31 1.01
N VAL A 183 11.47 -1.30 0.95
CA VAL A 183 10.91 -0.77 -0.29
C VAL A 183 11.51 0.58 -0.61
N VAL A 184 11.80 0.84 -1.88
CA VAL A 184 12.32 2.15 -2.29
C VAL A 184 11.21 3.19 -2.25
N GLU A 185 11.48 4.33 -1.61
CA GLU A 185 10.57 5.46 -1.50
C GLU A 185 11.06 6.60 -2.40
N LEU A 186 10.41 6.79 -3.54
CA LEU A 186 10.66 7.91 -4.45
C LEU A 186 9.87 9.13 -3.99
N LEU A 187 10.56 10.08 -3.38
CA LEU A 187 9.98 11.25 -2.74
C LEU A 187 10.28 12.52 -3.53
N GLN A 188 9.27 13.36 -3.72
CA GLN A 188 9.40 14.70 -4.33
C GLN A 188 10.16 14.67 -5.66
N ASP A 189 11.39 15.19 -5.71
CA ASP A 189 12.21 15.28 -6.91
C ASP A 189 12.68 13.92 -7.42
N LEU A 190 12.91 12.96 -6.52
CA LEU A 190 13.19 11.56 -6.87
C LEU A 190 11.98 10.82 -7.44
N CYS A 191 10.77 11.36 -7.23
CA CYS A 191 9.55 10.82 -7.82
C CYS A 191 9.40 11.35 -9.25
N ASN A 192 10.28 10.94 -10.15
CA ASN A 192 10.35 11.29 -11.57
C ASN A 192 10.39 10.03 -12.44
N ARG A 193 10.32 10.20 -13.77
CA ARG A 193 10.22 9.07 -14.72
C ARG A 193 11.47 8.20 -14.73
N ASP A 194 12.65 8.80 -14.65
CA ASP A 194 13.92 8.10 -14.80
C ASP A 194 14.22 7.25 -13.54
N ASP A 195 14.05 7.83 -12.35
CA ASP A 195 14.20 7.10 -11.10
C ASP A 195 13.13 6.02 -10.95
N LEU A 196 11.89 6.30 -11.35
CA LEU A 196 10.83 5.30 -11.33
C LEU A 196 11.14 4.12 -12.27
N GLU A 197 11.59 4.37 -13.50
CA GLU A 197 11.98 3.32 -14.43
C GLU A 197 13.12 2.47 -13.87
N LYS A 198 14.14 3.11 -13.29
CA LYS A 198 15.28 2.43 -12.68
C LYS A 198 14.85 1.47 -11.57
N GLU A 199 14.00 1.93 -10.66
CA GLU A 199 13.53 1.10 -9.55
C GLU A 199 12.48 0.06 -10.01
N PHE A 200 11.65 0.39 -11.01
CA PHE A 200 10.75 -0.56 -11.64
C PHE A 200 11.49 -1.77 -12.20
N ARG A 201 12.61 -1.56 -12.91
CA ARG A 201 13.45 -2.65 -13.44
C ARG A 201 13.96 -3.57 -12.34
N LYS A 202 14.28 -3.07 -11.15
CA LYS A 202 14.72 -3.91 -10.02
C LYS A 202 13.60 -4.80 -9.50
N ILE A 203 12.40 -4.25 -9.33
CA ILE A 203 11.27 -5.03 -8.79
C ILE A 203 10.64 -5.98 -9.82
N THR A 204 10.98 -5.86 -11.11
CA THR A 204 10.44 -6.71 -12.17
C THR A 204 11.43 -7.74 -12.70
N PHE A 205 12.70 -7.37 -12.90
CA PHE A 205 13.69 -8.21 -13.58
C PHE A 205 14.81 -8.72 -12.66
N ASP A 206 15.08 -8.08 -11.52
CA ASP A 206 16.09 -8.55 -10.57
C ASP A 206 15.47 -9.53 -9.57
N GLU A 207 15.65 -10.83 -9.84
CA GLU A 207 15.09 -11.88 -8.99
C GLU A 207 15.68 -11.87 -7.57
N ASN A 208 16.93 -11.50 -7.39
CA ASN A 208 17.54 -11.41 -6.05
C ASN A 208 16.85 -10.31 -5.23
N ASN A 209 16.65 -9.13 -5.82
CA ASN A 209 15.93 -8.02 -5.18
C ASN A 209 14.49 -8.44 -4.80
N ARG A 210 13.80 -9.13 -5.70
CA ARG A 210 12.43 -9.61 -5.49
C ARG A 210 12.34 -10.63 -4.35
N VAL A 211 13.26 -11.60 -4.31
CA VAL A 211 13.33 -12.63 -3.27
C VAL A 211 13.61 -11.99 -1.91
N GLU A 212 14.58 -11.07 -1.84
CA GLU A 212 14.90 -10.35 -0.60
C GLU A 212 13.71 -9.54 -0.09
N MET A 213 13.04 -8.78 -0.96
CA MET A 213 11.87 -8.00 -0.61
C MET A 213 10.74 -8.88 -0.07
N ARG A 214 10.43 -9.99 -0.73
CA ARG A 214 9.42 -10.96 -0.28
C ARG A 214 9.78 -11.61 1.06
N TYR A 215 11.05 -11.92 1.27
CA TYR A 215 11.53 -12.42 2.57
C TYR A 215 11.26 -11.40 3.68
N MET A 216 11.51 -10.12 3.43
CA MET A 216 11.24 -9.05 4.38
C MET A 216 9.72 -8.84 4.60
N PHE A 217 8.89 -9.02 3.58
CA PHE A 217 7.42 -9.04 3.73
C PHE A 217 6.94 -10.19 4.61
N GLY A 218 7.59 -11.35 4.57
CA GLY A 218 7.35 -12.43 5.51
C GLY A 218 7.64 -12.03 6.96
N LYS A 219 8.75 -11.30 7.21
CA LYS A 219 9.04 -10.74 8.55
C LYS A 219 8.02 -9.70 8.98
N LEU A 220 7.61 -8.82 8.06
CA LEU A 220 6.56 -7.82 8.31
C LEU A 220 5.26 -8.48 8.78
N ARG A 221 4.84 -9.53 8.09
CA ARG A 221 3.64 -10.31 8.47
C ARG A 221 3.76 -10.91 9.88
N ASN A 222 4.92 -11.46 10.22
CA ASN A 222 5.18 -12.00 11.57
C ASN A 222 5.10 -10.93 12.66
N ILE A 223 5.59 -9.71 12.39
CA ILE A 223 5.52 -8.57 13.33
C ILE A 223 4.07 -8.11 13.53
N LEU A 224 3.27 -8.08 12.47
CA LEU A 224 1.85 -7.71 12.54
C LEU A 224 0.99 -8.76 13.26
N GLY A 225 1.41 -10.03 13.23
CA GLY A 225 0.74 -11.15 13.89
C GLY A 225 -0.30 -11.81 12.99
N ASN A 226 -1.38 -12.28 13.63
CA ASN A 226 -2.46 -13.01 12.97
C ASN A 226 -3.71 -12.15 12.80
N ALA A 227 -4.62 -12.59 11.93
CA ALA A 227 -5.98 -12.06 11.85
C ALA A 227 -6.72 -12.26 13.19
N GLY A 228 -7.72 -11.42 13.46
CA GLY A 228 -8.52 -11.43 14.68
C GLY A 228 -8.55 -10.09 15.42
N ALA A 229 -7.91 -9.04 14.88
CA ALA A 229 -7.87 -7.70 15.49
C ALA A 229 -9.26 -7.16 15.80
N SER A 230 -10.19 -7.25 14.86
CA SER A 230 -11.57 -6.75 15.02
C SER A 230 -12.33 -7.49 16.13
N ALA A 231 -12.19 -8.81 16.20
CA ALA A 231 -12.79 -9.63 17.25
C ALA A 231 -12.18 -9.34 18.63
N ASN A 232 -10.86 -9.15 18.70
CA ASN A 232 -10.17 -8.79 19.93
C ASN A 232 -10.63 -7.42 20.45
N ILE A 233 -10.72 -6.40 19.58
CA ILE A 233 -11.24 -5.07 19.94
C ILE A 233 -12.67 -5.19 20.49
N ALA A 234 -13.56 -5.90 19.80
CA ALA A 234 -14.93 -6.09 20.24
C ALA A 234 -15.00 -6.76 21.64
N LYS A 235 -14.17 -7.76 21.87
CA LYS A 235 -14.06 -8.45 23.17
C LYS A 235 -13.62 -7.47 24.27
N TYR A 236 -12.56 -6.67 24.04
CA TYR A 236 -12.09 -5.67 24.99
C TYR A 236 -13.19 -4.65 25.36
N ILE A 237 -13.93 -4.16 24.36
CA ILE A 237 -15.02 -3.20 24.58
C ILE A 237 -16.14 -3.82 25.43
N VAL A 238 -16.58 -5.04 25.10
CA VAL A 238 -17.64 -5.73 25.85
C VAL A 238 -17.23 -6.05 27.29
N GLU A 239 -15.99 -6.48 27.50
CA GLU A 239 -15.45 -6.76 28.84
C GLU A 239 -15.36 -5.49 29.70
N ASP A 240 -15.04 -4.35 29.09
CA ASP A 240 -14.92 -3.08 29.82
C ASP A 240 -16.29 -2.49 30.17
N LEU A 241 -17.29 -2.66 29.31
CA LEU A 241 -18.68 -2.25 29.58
C LEU A 241 -19.38 -3.08 30.67
N ARG A 242 -18.84 -4.23 31.03
CA ARG A 242 -19.39 -5.13 32.06
C ARG A 242 -18.83 -4.87 33.46
N LYS A 243 -17.82 -4.00 33.59
CA LYS A 243 -17.23 -3.58 34.86
C LYS A 243 -17.98 -2.41 35.47
#